data_28d0c51204d31fda7b8c0a99cbe85bab
#
_entry.id   28d0c51204d31fda7b8c0a99cbe85bab
#
_cell.length_a   1.000
_cell.length_b   1.000
_cell.length_c   1.000
_cell.angle_alpha   90.00
_cell.angle_beta   90.00
_cell.angle_gamma   90.00
#
_symmetry.space_group_name_H-M   'P 1'
#
loop_
_entity.id
_entity.type
_entity.pdbx_description
1 polymer ?
#
loop_
_entity_poly.entity_id
_entity_poly.type
_entity_poly.pdbx_seq_one_letter_code
_entity_poly.pdbx_strand_id
1 'polypeptide(L)'
;MENWESYVRKVVPYVPGEQPQAERMIKLNTNENPYPPAPGVQRALAGFNPDTLRLYPEPTCKVLVDAIASYYGLGSDQVFVGVGSDDVLAMIFLTFFNSGKPVFFPDITYSFYDVWADMLRIPYETKALDDAFEIRVEDYYGENGGVIFPNPNAPTGICLLYTSDAADD
;
A
#
# COMPACT_ATOMS: atom_id res chain seq x y z
N MET A 1 27.57 -29.68 1.08
CA MET A 1 26.23 -29.33 0.56
C MET A 1 25.71 -28.18 1.40
N GLU A 2 25.43 -27.04 0.78
CA GLU A 2 24.78 -25.97 1.51
C GLU A 2 23.40 -26.43 1.97
N ASN A 3 23.07 -26.15 3.23
CA ASN A 3 21.77 -26.49 3.78
C ASN A 3 20.70 -25.59 3.11
N TRP A 4 19.53 -26.10 2.77
CA TRP A 4 18.40 -25.35 2.19
C TRP A 4 18.05 -24.11 3.03
N GLU A 5 18.27 -24.16 4.34
CA GLU A 5 18.02 -23.02 5.25
C GLU A 5 18.86 -21.76 4.91
N SER A 6 20.02 -21.94 4.24
CA SER A 6 20.85 -20.80 3.79
C SER A 6 20.19 -19.97 2.70
N TYR A 7 19.20 -20.54 2.00
CA TYR A 7 18.43 -19.89 0.94
C TYR A 7 17.16 -19.23 1.46
N VAL A 8 16.76 -19.50 2.71
CA VAL A 8 15.57 -18.87 3.31
C VAL A 8 15.83 -17.40 3.54
N ARG A 9 14.96 -16.55 3.02
CA ARG A 9 15.02 -15.11 3.26
C ARG A 9 14.71 -14.80 4.72
N LYS A 10 15.58 -14.04 5.35
CA LYS A 10 15.39 -13.57 6.73
C LYS A 10 14.98 -12.11 6.66
N VAL A 11 13.75 -11.84 6.94
CA VAL A 11 13.17 -10.50 6.98
C VAL A 11 12.68 -10.24 8.40
N VAL A 12 12.87 -9.02 8.89
CA VAL A 12 12.24 -8.59 10.14
C VAL A 12 10.75 -8.42 9.84
N PRO A 13 9.86 -9.21 10.47
CA PRO A 13 8.43 -9.11 10.17
C PRO A 13 7.88 -7.78 10.69
N TYR A 14 6.86 -7.29 10.01
CA TYR A 14 6.06 -6.17 10.51
C TYR A 14 5.48 -6.49 11.88
N VAL A 15 5.59 -5.55 12.80
CA VAL A 15 4.98 -5.65 14.13
C VAL A 15 3.70 -4.81 14.12
N PRO A 16 2.51 -5.45 14.17
CA PRO A 16 1.26 -4.71 14.21
C PRO A 16 1.16 -3.90 15.50
N GLY A 17 0.49 -2.75 15.42
CA GLY A 17 0.18 -1.95 16.58
C GLY A 17 -0.60 -2.74 17.64
N GLU A 18 -0.53 -2.31 18.90
CA GLU A 18 -1.25 -2.94 20.01
C GLU A 18 -2.74 -3.07 19.70
N GLN A 19 -3.29 -4.24 20.03
CA GLN A 19 -4.71 -4.53 19.90
C GLN A 19 -5.29 -4.94 21.28
N PRO A 20 -5.34 -4.05 22.26
CA PRO A 20 -5.86 -4.35 23.58
C PRO A 20 -7.36 -4.64 23.51
N GLN A 21 -7.81 -5.57 24.35
CA GLN A 21 -9.23 -5.98 24.45
C GLN A 21 -9.84 -5.43 25.74
N ALA A 22 -10.15 -4.14 25.77
CA ALA A 22 -10.85 -3.55 26.91
C ALA A 22 -12.27 -3.12 26.51
N GLU A 23 -13.24 -3.28 27.39
CA GLU A 23 -14.67 -3.03 27.12
C GLU A 23 -15.02 -1.56 26.74
N ARG A 24 -14.15 -0.61 27.10
CA ARG A 24 -14.34 0.83 26.78
C ARG A 24 -13.02 1.45 26.36
N MET A 25 -12.63 1.22 25.12
CA MET A 25 -11.40 1.77 24.57
C MET A 25 -11.67 2.65 23.37
N ILE A 26 -11.00 3.79 23.35
CA ILE A 26 -10.92 4.62 22.14
C ILE A 26 -9.69 4.17 21.37
N LYS A 27 -9.89 3.43 20.28
CA LYS A 27 -8.83 2.96 19.40
C LYS A 27 -8.50 4.03 18.36
N LEU A 28 -7.26 4.50 18.37
CA LEU A 28 -6.78 5.56 17.46
C LEU A 28 -5.59 5.09 16.59
N ASN A 29 -5.27 3.79 16.63
CA ASN A 29 -4.21 3.20 15.82
C ASN A 29 -4.79 2.41 14.64
N THR A 30 -3.91 2.00 13.69
CA THR A 30 -4.22 1.14 12.53
C THR A 30 -5.17 1.72 11.48
N ASN A 31 -5.51 3.01 11.54
CA ASN A 31 -6.37 3.72 10.58
C ASN A 31 -7.72 3.02 10.29
N GLU A 32 -8.30 2.35 11.29
CA GLU A 32 -9.62 1.75 11.13
C GLU A 32 -10.69 2.84 10.91
N ASN A 33 -11.56 2.61 9.94
CA ASN A 33 -12.66 3.53 9.67
C ASN A 33 -13.67 3.46 10.84
N PRO A 34 -13.98 4.58 11.52
CA PRO A 34 -14.93 4.59 12.65
C PRO A 34 -16.39 4.43 12.20
N TYR A 35 -16.67 4.53 10.91
CA TYR A 35 -18.02 4.41 10.36
C TYR A 35 -18.25 3.02 9.78
N PRO A 36 -19.45 2.46 9.97
CA PRO A 36 -19.81 1.18 9.34
C PRO A 36 -19.90 1.34 7.81
N PRO A 37 -19.83 0.22 7.07
CA PRO A 37 -20.05 0.24 5.63
C PRO A 37 -21.41 0.82 5.26
N ALA A 38 -21.52 1.36 4.04
CA ALA A 38 -22.80 1.86 3.52
C ALA A 38 -23.88 0.76 3.56
N PRO A 39 -25.17 1.11 3.77
CA PRO A 39 -26.25 0.11 3.88
C PRO A 39 -26.38 -0.82 2.66
N GLY A 40 -25.92 -0.39 1.49
CA GLY A 40 -25.84 -1.21 0.28
C GLY A 40 -24.95 -2.44 0.43
N VAL A 41 -23.84 -2.31 1.18
CA VAL A 41 -22.92 -3.43 1.44
C VAL A 41 -23.60 -4.53 2.24
N GLN A 42 -24.33 -4.16 3.30
CA GLN A 42 -25.09 -5.13 4.11
C GLN A 42 -26.13 -5.88 3.26
N ARG A 43 -26.85 -5.17 2.38
CA ARG A 43 -27.83 -5.81 1.47
C ARG A 43 -27.16 -6.76 0.48
N ALA A 44 -26.03 -6.37 -0.09
CA ALA A 44 -25.26 -7.23 -1.00
C ALA A 44 -24.78 -8.51 -0.32
N LEU A 45 -24.26 -8.40 0.91
CA LEU A 45 -23.82 -9.55 1.70
C LEU A 45 -24.99 -10.46 2.06
N ALA A 46 -26.14 -9.90 2.46
CA ALA A 46 -27.32 -10.69 2.79
C ALA A 46 -27.93 -11.42 1.57
N GLY A 47 -27.76 -10.86 0.37
CA GLY A 47 -28.21 -11.47 -0.87
C GLY A 47 -27.19 -12.41 -1.52
N PHE A 48 -26.01 -12.55 -0.96
CA PHE A 48 -24.96 -13.41 -1.52
C PHE A 48 -25.33 -14.88 -1.37
N ASN A 49 -25.17 -15.65 -2.44
CA ASN A 49 -25.37 -17.10 -2.41
C ASN A 49 -24.06 -17.82 -2.04
N PRO A 50 -23.95 -18.40 -0.83
CA PRO A 50 -22.74 -19.10 -0.40
C PRO A 50 -22.36 -20.29 -1.28
N ASP A 51 -23.30 -20.92 -1.99
CA ASP A 51 -23.05 -22.05 -2.87
C ASP A 51 -22.10 -21.70 -4.02
N THR A 52 -21.99 -20.41 -4.37
CA THR A 52 -21.06 -19.93 -5.41
C THR A 52 -19.61 -19.98 -4.97
N LEU A 53 -19.32 -20.02 -3.63
CA LEU A 53 -17.96 -20.09 -3.10
C LEU A 53 -17.19 -21.36 -3.50
N ARG A 54 -17.87 -22.40 -3.94
CA ARG A 54 -17.26 -23.62 -4.49
C ARG A 54 -16.66 -23.44 -5.88
N LEU A 55 -16.97 -22.35 -6.55
CA LEU A 55 -16.50 -22.06 -7.91
C LEU A 55 -15.26 -21.17 -7.85
N TYR A 56 -14.41 -21.25 -8.86
CA TYR A 56 -13.33 -20.27 -9.03
C TYR A 56 -13.92 -18.88 -9.23
N PRO A 57 -13.35 -17.85 -8.59
CA PRO A 57 -13.72 -16.48 -8.89
C PRO A 57 -13.30 -16.08 -10.30
N GLU A 58 -13.88 -15.02 -10.81
CA GLU A 58 -13.43 -14.39 -12.05
C GLU A 58 -11.99 -13.82 -11.82
N PRO A 59 -10.98 -14.22 -12.64
CA PRO A 59 -9.57 -14.01 -12.30
C PRO A 59 -9.10 -12.55 -12.40
N THR A 60 -9.83 -11.70 -13.11
CA THR A 60 -9.47 -10.30 -13.34
C THR A 60 -10.23 -9.33 -12.45
N CYS A 61 -11.13 -9.82 -11.60
CA CYS A 61 -12.06 -8.99 -10.80
C CYS A 61 -12.82 -7.95 -11.64
N LYS A 62 -13.18 -8.32 -12.88
CA LYS A 62 -13.70 -7.39 -13.89
C LYS A 62 -14.82 -6.50 -13.39
N VAL A 63 -15.78 -7.02 -12.65
CA VAL A 63 -16.92 -6.24 -12.12
C VAL A 63 -16.45 -5.12 -11.19
N LEU A 64 -15.46 -5.39 -10.35
CA LEU A 64 -14.86 -4.40 -9.43
C LEU A 64 -14.02 -3.39 -10.20
N VAL A 65 -13.16 -3.87 -11.11
CA VAL A 65 -12.32 -3.01 -11.96
C VAL A 65 -13.17 -2.03 -12.76
N ASP A 66 -14.22 -2.50 -13.42
CA ASP A 66 -15.11 -1.64 -14.21
C ASP A 66 -15.86 -0.61 -13.33
N ALA A 67 -16.27 -1.01 -12.13
CA ALA A 67 -16.95 -0.11 -11.20
C ALA A 67 -16.00 1.00 -10.69
N ILE A 68 -14.75 0.67 -10.36
CA ILE A 68 -13.72 1.63 -9.95
C ILE A 68 -13.38 2.56 -11.12
N ALA A 69 -13.13 2.01 -12.30
CA ALA A 69 -12.83 2.78 -13.50
C ALA A 69 -13.95 3.80 -13.81
N SER A 70 -15.19 3.34 -13.79
CA SER A 70 -16.37 4.22 -13.99
C SER A 70 -16.47 5.33 -12.94
N TYR A 71 -16.19 5.00 -11.67
CA TYR A 71 -16.29 5.97 -10.57
C TYR A 71 -15.25 7.09 -10.69
N TYR A 72 -14.03 6.75 -11.11
CA TYR A 72 -12.91 7.71 -11.24
C TYR A 72 -12.77 8.30 -12.66
N GLY A 73 -13.57 7.88 -13.63
CA GLY A 73 -13.48 8.34 -15.01
C GLY A 73 -12.26 7.79 -15.75
N LEU A 74 -11.82 6.58 -15.40
CA LEU A 74 -10.65 5.90 -15.97
C LEU A 74 -11.06 4.79 -16.96
N GLY A 75 -10.11 4.32 -17.76
CA GLY A 75 -10.22 3.06 -18.48
C GLY A 75 -10.02 1.85 -17.56
N SER A 76 -10.66 0.72 -17.85
CA SER A 76 -10.48 -0.51 -17.07
C SER A 76 -9.04 -1.06 -17.11
N ASP A 77 -8.27 -0.71 -18.13
CA ASP A 77 -6.84 -1.00 -18.27
C ASP A 77 -5.92 -0.14 -17.37
N GLN A 78 -6.48 0.87 -16.73
CA GLN A 78 -5.79 1.75 -15.79
C GLN A 78 -6.05 1.38 -14.32
N VAL A 79 -6.77 0.29 -14.06
CA VAL A 79 -7.16 -0.13 -12.72
C VAL A 79 -6.63 -1.52 -12.42
N PHE A 80 -5.87 -1.63 -11.33
CA PHE A 80 -5.44 -2.90 -10.76
C PHE A 80 -6.02 -3.06 -9.36
N VAL A 81 -6.49 -4.27 -9.03
CA VAL A 81 -7.06 -4.60 -7.72
C VAL A 81 -6.33 -5.81 -7.11
N GLY A 82 -6.20 -5.79 -5.79
CA GLY A 82 -5.59 -6.86 -5.00
C GLY A 82 -6.32 -7.08 -3.68
N VAL A 83 -5.85 -8.01 -2.88
CA VAL A 83 -6.41 -8.32 -1.55
C VAL A 83 -5.86 -7.36 -0.51
N GLY A 84 -6.27 -6.10 -0.60
CA GLY A 84 -5.79 -5.00 0.23
C GLY A 84 -4.52 -4.34 -0.32
N SER A 85 -4.13 -3.23 0.32
CA SER A 85 -2.99 -2.41 -0.12
C SER A 85 -1.66 -3.15 -0.09
N ASP A 86 -1.45 -4.04 0.88
CA ASP A 86 -0.19 -4.76 1.02
C ASP A 86 0.05 -5.73 -0.15
N ASP A 87 -1.00 -6.40 -0.63
CA ASP A 87 -0.92 -7.25 -1.82
C ASP A 87 -0.60 -6.42 -3.07
N VAL A 88 -1.27 -5.28 -3.24
CA VAL A 88 -0.99 -4.34 -4.34
C VAL A 88 0.43 -3.80 -4.26
N LEU A 89 0.91 -3.42 -3.07
CA LEU A 89 2.28 -2.96 -2.86
C LEU A 89 3.31 -4.04 -3.21
N ALA A 90 3.08 -5.29 -2.79
CA ALA A 90 3.94 -6.40 -3.18
C ALA A 90 4.06 -6.53 -4.71
N MET A 91 2.95 -6.40 -5.42
CA MET A 91 2.95 -6.44 -6.89
C MET A 91 3.67 -5.22 -7.49
N ILE A 92 3.52 -4.03 -6.90
CA ILE A 92 4.25 -2.83 -7.32
C ILE A 92 5.76 -3.03 -7.17
N PHE A 93 6.23 -3.48 -6.01
CA PHE A 93 7.65 -3.72 -5.78
C PHE A 93 8.21 -4.77 -6.74
N LEU A 94 7.48 -5.86 -6.96
CA LEU A 94 7.87 -6.92 -7.90
C LEU A 94 7.92 -6.46 -9.36
N THR A 95 7.04 -5.54 -9.75
CA THR A 95 6.85 -5.18 -11.15
C THR A 95 7.69 -3.96 -11.56
N PHE A 96 7.74 -2.92 -10.73
CA PHE A 96 8.28 -1.62 -11.13
C PHE A 96 9.65 -1.30 -10.53
N PHE A 97 10.00 -1.86 -9.37
CA PHE A 97 11.21 -1.48 -8.64
C PHE A 97 12.38 -2.46 -8.85
N ASN A 98 12.54 -2.98 -10.07
CA ASN A 98 13.56 -3.98 -10.42
C ASN A 98 14.76 -3.42 -11.21
N SER A 99 14.96 -2.11 -11.21
CA SER A 99 16.05 -1.47 -11.97
C SER A 99 17.45 -1.71 -11.39
N GLY A 100 17.55 -2.21 -10.16
CA GLY A 100 18.79 -2.29 -9.40
C GLY A 100 19.23 -0.97 -8.77
N LYS A 101 18.51 0.13 -9.03
CA LYS A 101 18.70 1.43 -8.38
C LYS A 101 17.86 1.49 -7.09
N PRO A 102 18.27 2.30 -6.09
CA PRO A 102 17.53 2.40 -4.85
C PRO A 102 16.14 3.02 -5.03
N VAL A 103 15.14 2.45 -4.38
CA VAL A 103 13.82 3.06 -4.22
C VAL A 103 13.87 4.06 -3.08
N PHE A 104 13.30 5.26 -3.28
CA PHE A 104 13.27 6.30 -2.27
C PHE A 104 11.91 6.37 -1.60
N PHE A 105 11.91 6.50 -0.28
CA PHE A 105 10.71 6.77 0.52
C PHE A 105 11.08 7.51 1.82
N PRO A 106 10.13 8.17 2.51
CA PRO A 106 10.42 8.89 3.74
C PRO A 106 10.93 7.95 4.84
N ASP A 107 11.77 8.45 5.74
CA ASP A 107 12.28 7.72 6.91
C ASP A 107 11.18 7.45 7.95
N ILE A 108 10.19 8.35 8.04
CA ILE A 108 9.00 8.16 8.87
C ILE A 108 7.79 8.05 7.94
N THR A 109 7.45 6.81 7.61
CA THR A 109 6.37 6.50 6.64
C THR A 109 5.74 5.14 6.94
N TYR A 110 4.95 4.62 6.00
CA TYR A 110 4.32 3.31 6.10
C TYR A 110 5.37 2.20 6.19
N SER A 111 5.33 1.47 7.30
CA SER A 111 6.39 0.54 7.72
C SER A 111 6.43 -0.81 6.98
N PHE A 112 5.77 -0.93 5.83
CA PHE A 112 5.89 -2.09 4.96
C PHE A 112 6.83 -1.89 3.76
N TYR A 113 7.27 -0.67 3.49
CA TYR A 113 8.13 -0.42 2.31
C TYR A 113 9.49 -1.07 2.45
N ASP A 114 10.14 -0.93 3.60
CA ASP A 114 11.40 -1.59 3.91
C ASP A 114 11.25 -3.11 3.96
N VAL A 115 10.15 -3.61 4.52
CA VAL A 115 9.85 -5.06 4.56
C VAL A 115 9.79 -5.65 3.16
N TRP A 116 9.08 -4.99 2.22
CA TRP A 116 9.02 -5.44 0.83
C TRP A 116 10.35 -5.31 0.12
N ALA A 117 11.07 -4.20 0.32
CA ALA A 117 12.38 -3.98 -0.27
C ALA A 117 13.38 -5.06 0.19
N ASP A 118 13.45 -5.33 1.49
CA ASP A 118 14.33 -6.38 2.06
C ASP A 118 13.93 -7.77 1.58
N MET A 119 12.63 -8.08 1.58
CA MET A 119 12.12 -9.39 1.14
C MET A 119 12.46 -9.66 -0.32
N LEU A 120 12.39 -8.65 -1.16
CA LEU A 120 12.63 -8.75 -2.60
C LEU A 120 14.09 -8.42 -2.98
N ARG A 121 14.93 -8.03 -2.01
CA ARG A 121 16.32 -7.61 -2.21
C ARG A 121 16.43 -6.41 -3.16
N ILE A 122 15.50 -5.49 -3.05
CA ILE A 122 15.50 -4.23 -3.77
C ILE A 122 16.26 -3.21 -2.92
N PRO A 123 17.31 -2.55 -3.47
CA PRO A 123 17.99 -1.51 -2.72
C PRO A 123 17.05 -0.34 -2.47
N TYR A 124 17.17 0.29 -1.31
CA TYR A 124 16.38 1.47 -0.98
C TYR A 124 17.20 2.49 -0.19
N GLU A 125 16.72 3.71 -0.18
CA GLU A 125 17.26 4.81 0.61
C GLU A 125 16.11 5.61 1.20
N THR A 126 16.16 5.84 2.50
CA THR A 126 15.16 6.68 3.17
C THR A 126 15.57 8.15 3.12
N LYS A 127 14.59 9.03 2.90
CA LYS A 127 14.76 10.48 2.91
C LYS A 127 14.16 11.05 4.17
N ALA A 128 14.95 11.80 4.93
CA ALA A 128 14.49 12.41 6.17
C ALA A 128 13.37 13.42 5.90
N LEU A 129 12.31 13.35 6.71
CA LEU A 129 11.34 14.43 6.78
C LEU A 129 12.00 15.68 7.41
N ASP A 130 11.43 16.85 7.16
CA ASP A 130 11.87 18.08 7.80
C ASP A 130 11.38 18.18 9.26
N ASP A 131 11.72 19.29 9.95
CA ASP A 131 11.34 19.52 11.34
C ASP A 131 9.81 19.66 11.54
N ALA A 132 9.05 19.92 10.47
CA ALA A 132 7.59 19.95 10.44
C ALA A 132 6.95 18.60 10.03
N PHE A 133 7.75 17.55 9.86
CA PHE A 133 7.38 16.25 9.36
C PHE A 133 6.83 16.26 7.92
N GLU A 134 7.24 17.21 7.11
CA GLU A 134 6.86 17.33 5.71
C GLU A 134 7.89 16.65 4.78
N ILE A 135 7.40 16.15 3.65
CA ILE A 135 8.24 15.58 2.59
C ILE A 135 8.83 16.73 1.78
N ARG A 136 10.18 16.77 1.69
CA ARG A 136 10.89 17.71 0.82
C ARG A 136 11.11 17.07 -0.55
N VAL A 137 10.36 17.54 -1.54
CA VAL A 137 10.34 16.97 -2.89
C VAL A 137 11.74 16.95 -3.54
N GLU A 138 12.57 17.95 -3.24
CA GLU A 138 13.91 18.11 -3.78
C GLU A 138 14.84 16.94 -3.42
N ASP A 139 14.60 16.28 -2.28
CA ASP A 139 15.42 15.15 -1.83
C ASP A 139 15.18 13.88 -2.68
N TYR A 140 14.15 13.88 -3.52
CA TYR A 140 13.74 12.77 -4.38
C TYR A 140 14.14 12.92 -5.85
N TYR A 141 14.70 14.06 -6.27
CA TYR A 141 15.12 14.31 -7.65
C TYR A 141 16.40 13.57 -8.08
N GLY A 142 17.11 12.93 -7.15
CA GLY A 142 18.29 12.14 -7.44
C GLY A 142 18.02 10.92 -8.33
N GLU A 143 19.09 10.30 -8.83
CA GLU A 143 18.98 9.06 -9.58
C GLU A 143 18.45 7.94 -8.67
N ASN A 144 17.28 7.40 -9.00
CA ASN A 144 16.59 6.39 -8.19
C ASN A 144 15.93 5.32 -9.05
N GLY A 145 15.45 4.24 -8.41
CA GLY A 145 14.68 3.15 -9.01
C GLY A 145 13.18 3.35 -8.95
N GLY A 146 12.74 4.44 -8.32
CA GLY A 146 11.35 4.79 -8.09
C GLY A 146 11.18 5.49 -6.74
N VAL A 147 10.08 6.19 -6.58
CA VAL A 147 9.70 6.89 -5.34
C VAL A 147 8.35 6.36 -4.89
N ILE A 148 8.20 6.09 -3.59
CA ILE A 148 6.93 5.64 -3.03
C ILE A 148 6.68 6.28 -1.66
N PHE A 149 5.50 6.83 -1.47
CA PHE A 149 5.00 7.32 -0.18
C PHE A 149 3.47 7.38 -0.19
N PRO A 150 2.80 7.25 0.96
CA PRO A 150 1.36 7.47 1.06
C PRO A 150 1.06 8.97 1.08
N ASN A 151 -0.08 9.38 0.55
CA ASN A 151 -0.55 10.76 0.63
C ASN A 151 -2.03 10.80 1.08
N PRO A 152 -2.32 11.24 2.31
CA PRO A 152 -1.42 11.76 3.35
C PRO A 152 -0.34 10.76 3.77
N ASN A 153 0.86 11.28 4.15
CA ASN A 153 1.90 10.40 4.69
C ASN A 153 1.44 9.79 6.03
N ALA A 154 1.65 8.52 6.21
CA ALA A 154 1.35 7.80 7.45
C ALA A 154 2.68 7.46 8.17
N PRO A 155 2.86 7.80 9.49
CA PRO A 155 1.82 8.19 10.45
C PRO A 155 1.62 9.70 10.60
N THR A 156 2.32 10.56 9.87
CA THR A 156 2.31 12.01 10.10
C THR A 156 0.96 12.67 9.79
N GLY A 157 0.19 12.11 8.87
CA GLY A 157 -1.09 12.66 8.41
C GLY A 157 -0.97 13.90 7.52
N ILE A 158 0.26 14.27 7.14
CA ILE A 158 0.54 15.46 6.33
C ILE A 158 0.44 15.12 4.85
N CYS A 159 -0.27 15.94 4.09
CA CYS A 159 -0.39 15.83 2.66
C CYS A 159 0.71 16.60 1.94
N LEU A 160 1.35 15.96 0.97
CA LEU A 160 2.05 16.69 -0.07
C LEU A 160 1.02 17.28 -1.03
N LEU A 161 1.05 18.61 -1.20
CA LEU A 161 0.10 19.31 -2.06
C LEU A 161 0.45 19.09 -3.53
N TYR A 162 -0.56 18.85 -4.36
CA TYR A 162 -0.42 18.66 -5.82
C TYR A 162 0.00 19.93 -6.59
N THR A 163 0.15 21.07 -5.92
CA THR A 163 0.64 22.32 -6.53
C THR A 163 2.10 22.26 -6.97
N SER A 164 2.78 21.13 -6.74
CA SER A 164 4.12 20.83 -7.24
C SER A 164 4.09 19.93 -8.47
N ASP A 165 2.94 19.74 -9.11
CA ASP A 165 2.83 18.96 -10.33
C ASP A 165 3.50 19.76 -11.49
N ALA A 166 4.78 19.45 -11.71
CA ALA A 166 5.59 20.01 -12.80
C ALA A 166 5.16 19.51 -14.19
N ALA A 167 3.98 18.92 -14.31
CA ALA A 167 3.42 18.43 -15.58
C ALA A 167 2.53 19.48 -16.28
N ASP A 168 2.29 20.64 -15.64
CA ASP A 168 1.46 21.71 -16.21
C ASP A 168 2.27 22.93 -16.76
N ASP A 169 3.59 22.78 -16.95
CA ASP A 169 4.44 23.78 -17.62
C ASP A 169 4.87 23.35 -19.04
#